data_65ee13c49c92382443ae5077f9e58206
#
_entry.id   65ee13c49c92382443ae5077f9e58206
#
_cell.length_a   1.000
_cell.length_b   1.000
_cell.length_c   1.000
_cell.angle_alpha   90.00
_cell.angle_beta   90.00
_cell.angle_gamma   90.00
#
_symmetry.space_group_name_H-M   'P 1'
#
loop_
_entity.id
_entity.type
_entity.pdbx_description
1 polymer ?
#
loop_
_entity_poly.entity_id
_entity_poly.type
_entity_poly.pdbx_seq_one_letter_code
_entity_poly.pdbx_strand_id
1 'polypeptide(L)'
;MSKNKKPTGDKSFFAPTHIKLVIVLVVLFSLGLAIRLYDLTDLPLDFHPTRQLFSALKARGMYYQQLDGAPDWQRRMAIQQWKLKVTVEPEVLERLVAFTYRFTGEQLWVSRIYSSLFWLAGGIFLYLLTKSLISIDGAVIAAAFYLFLPYAVTASRSFQPDPLMVMLVLLFWWSIYHWRDRPSWGWTVLAGISGGMAIFIKLTAFFFVTGGAMGALLGTYKVKDLVRNPRVWGLITLGVMPGAIYVVYGIFVSGFLTKQFGGRFFPALLIDPLFYLGWVNILTSLMGLLILFLGGIGLFFIRSKTSRSFILSLLGAYIVYGLFFDYHISSHDYYSLPLIPIVGLSLAPLADLVIIHLRQVTRNNLALRLAVKVIMFGALFVLIWNIRNDMKTTDYRPEAARWSGIGALLGHQAPVIALTEDYGSRLAYWGWQNTSIWPTHADLQYHAELRGAKQDFENMFEKQARDQAFFLVTKSDELDYQPFLKERLYTGYSIYAQGDGYIIFDLNRPLGAGQP
;
A
#
# COMPACT_ATOMS: atom_id res chain seq x y z
N MET A 1 37.82 -7.40 -26.23
CA MET A 1 37.30 -8.60 -25.55
C MET A 1 38.06 -8.82 -24.24
N SER A 2 37.65 -8.16 -23.16
CA SER A 2 38.22 -8.40 -21.83
C SER A 2 37.38 -9.51 -21.18
N LYS A 3 38.00 -10.68 -20.98
CA LYS A 3 37.41 -11.78 -20.21
C LYS A 3 37.20 -11.30 -18.77
N ASN A 4 35.98 -10.92 -18.41
CA ASN A 4 35.59 -10.76 -17.02
C ASN A 4 35.84 -12.11 -16.31
N LYS A 5 36.94 -12.20 -15.56
CA LYS A 5 37.12 -13.28 -14.58
C LYS A 5 35.93 -13.24 -13.66
N LYS A 6 35.10 -14.31 -13.69
CA LYS A 6 34.13 -14.60 -12.62
C LYS A 6 34.88 -14.48 -11.30
N PRO A 7 34.38 -13.73 -10.32
CA PRO A 7 35.01 -13.71 -9.01
C PRO A 7 35.05 -15.14 -8.50
N THR A 8 36.23 -15.60 -8.14
CA THR A 8 36.50 -16.86 -7.47
C THR A 8 35.52 -17.02 -6.33
N GLY A 9 34.83 -18.15 -6.27
CA GLY A 9 33.70 -18.45 -5.41
C GLY A 9 33.93 -18.15 -3.93
N ASP A 10 33.74 -16.91 -3.57
CA ASP A 10 33.74 -16.45 -2.19
C ASP A 10 32.47 -16.99 -1.51
N LYS A 11 32.71 -17.93 -0.59
CA LYS A 11 31.61 -18.55 0.17
C LYS A 11 30.89 -17.48 0.97
N SER A 12 29.55 -17.41 0.87
CA SER A 12 28.73 -16.49 1.64
C SER A 12 29.02 -16.59 3.14
N PHE A 13 28.95 -15.49 3.87
CA PHE A 13 29.09 -15.44 5.33
C PHE A 13 27.94 -16.16 6.03
N PHE A 14 26.70 -15.91 5.56
CA PHE A 14 25.51 -16.56 6.09
C PHE A 14 25.44 -18.03 5.69
N ALA A 15 25.92 -18.36 4.50
CA ALA A 15 25.67 -19.64 3.86
C ALA A 15 26.90 -20.14 3.07
N PRO A 16 27.91 -20.72 3.74
CA PRO A 16 29.10 -21.23 3.07
C PRO A 16 28.85 -22.43 2.15
N THR A 17 27.66 -23.05 2.24
CA THR A 17 27.21 -24.13 1.35
C THR A 17 25.80 -23.82 0.82
N HIS A 18 25.44 -24.42 -0.33
CA HIS A 18 24.12 -24.26 -0.93
C HIS A 18 22.97 -24.66 0.03
N ILE A 19 23.14 -25.77 0.76
CA ILE A 19 22.14 -26.24 1.73
C ILE A 19 21.93 -25.22 2.85
N LYS A 20 23.02 -24.66 3.41
CA LYS A 20 22.91 -23.62 4.44
C LYS A 20 22.22 -22.36 3.93
N LEU A 21 22.44 -21.99 2.67
CA LEU A 21 21.73 -20.88 2.03
C LEU A 21 20.22 -21.14 1.96
N VAL A 22 19.83 -22.31 1.50
CA VAL A 22 18.42 -22.71 1.47
C VAL A 22 17.79 -22.65 2.86
N ILE A 23 18.48 -23.19 3.89
CA ILE A 23 17.99 -23.13 5.27
C ILE A 23 17.82 -21.68 5.73
N VAL A 24 18.81 -20.80 5.51
CA VAL A 24 18.72 -19.37 5.89
C VAL A 24 17.54 -18.70 5.21
N LEU A 25 17.34 -18.93 3.92
CA LEU A 25 16.21 -18.35 3.18
C LEU A 25 14.87 -18.90 3.68
N VAL A 26 14.76 -20.22 3.87
CA VAL A 26 13.53 -20.85 4.39
C VAL A 26 13.20 -20.27 5.76
N VAL A 27 14.15 -20.16 6.68
CA VAL A 27 13.94 -19.56 8.01
C VAL A 27 13.49 -18.10 7.88
N LEU A 28 14.20 -17.30 7.06
CA LEU A 28 13.89 -15.89 6.85
C LEU A 28 12.47 -15.69 6.34
N PHE A 29 12.07 -16.41 5.29
CA PHE A 29 10.75 -16.30 4.70
C PHE A 29 9.64 -16.89 5.58
N SER A 30 9.94 -17.98 6.31
CA SER A 30 8.99 -18.54 7.28
C SER A 30 8.73 -17.59 8.45
N LEU A 31 9.75 -16.94 9.00
CA LEU A 31 9.58 -15.90 10.01
C LEU A 31 8.85 -14.68 9.46
N GLY A 32 9.15 -14.28 8.20
CA GLY A 32 8.44 -13.22 7.50
C GLY A 32 6.96 -13.51 7.30
N LEU A 33 6.60 -14.78 7.02
CA LEU A 33 5.21 -15.21 6.98
C LEU A 33 4.60 -15.24 8.38
N ALA A 34 5.27 -15.85 9.34
CA ALA A 34 4.75 -16.03 10.70
C ALA A 34 4.36 -14.69 11.36
N ILE A 35 5.20 -13.66 11.23
CA ILE A 35 4.86 -12.34 11.80
C ILE A 35 3.65 -11.70 11.10
N ARG A 36 3.43 -11.93 9.80
CA ARG A 36 2.26 -11.41 9.07
C ARG A 36 0.97 -12.15 9.39
N LEU A 37 1.07 -13.42 9.75
CA LEU A 37 -0.07 -14.22 10.20
C LEU A 37 -0.35 -14.08 11.70
N TYR A 38 0.54 -13.36 12.42
CA TYR A 38 0.29 -13.07 13.82
C TYR A 38 -0.92 -12.16 13.95
N ASP A 39 -1.80 -12.47 14.91
CA ASP A 39 -3.07 -11.77 15.12
C ASP A 39 -3.91 -11.58 13.84
N LEU A 40 -3.99 -12.66 13.06
CA LEU A 40 -4.58 -12.67 11.72
C LEU A 40 -6.05 -12.27 11.71
N THR A 41 -6.79 -12.63 12.77
CA THR A 41 -8.25 -12.44 12.87
C THR A 41 -8.68 -11.11 13.47
N ASP A 42 -7.75 -10.26 13.89
CA ASP A 42 -8.08 -8.90 14.28
C ASP A 42 -8.62 -8.11 13.09
N LEU A 43 -9.43 -7.09 13.36
CA LEU A 43 -10.08 -6.34 12.29
C LEU A 43 -9.06 -5.51 11.48
N PRO A 44 -9.32 -5.26 10.19
CA PRO A 44 -8.39 -4.54 9.32
C PRO A 44 -8.46 -3.01 9.56
N LEU A 45 -8.22 -2.60 10.82
CA LEU A 45 -8.21 -1.22 11.27
C LEU A 45 -6.80 -0.74 11.66
N ASP A 46 -5.83 -1.63 11.57
CA ASP A 46 -4.43 -1.44 11.94
C ASP A 46 -3.61 -0.65 10.90
N PHE A 47 -4.11 -0.53 9.67
CA PHE A 47 -3.41 0.17 8.58
C PHE A 47 -4.39 0.76 7.57
N HIS A 48 -4.51 2.08 7.51
CA HIS A 48 -5.43 2.77 6.59
C HIS A 48 -6.83 2.13 6.51
N PRO A 49 -7.61 2.13 7.59
CA PRO A 49 -8.88 1.41 7.69
C PRO A 49 -9.84 1.73 6.55
N THR A 50 -9.93 3.01 6.16
CA THR A 50 -10.76 3.46 5.03
C THR A 50 -10.46 2.67 3.75
N ARG A 51 -9.17 2.47 3.43
CA ARG A 51 -8.76 1.75 2.21
C ARG A 51 -9.07 0.25 2.31
N GLN A 52 -8.80 -0.35 3.45
CA GLN A 52 -9.06 -1.77 3.66
C GLN A 52 -10.56 -2.09 3.65
N LEU A 53 -11.37 -1.28 4.34
CA LEU A 53 -12.83 -1.46 4.36
C LEU A 53 -13.47 -1.14 3.01
N PHE A 54 -12.90 -0.23 2.24
CA PHE A 54 -13.32 0.04 0.86
C PHE A 54 -13.20 -1.22 -0.02
N SER A 55 -12.07 -1.92 0.03
CA SER A 55 -11.87 -3.19 -0.67
C SER A 55 -12.75 -4.30 -0.09
N ALA A 56 -12.93 -4.34 1.25
CA ALA A 56 -13.78 -5.33 1.92
C ALA A 56 -15.25 -5.21 1.49
N LEU A 57 -15.80 -3.98 1.42
CA LEU A 57 -17.16 -3.73 0.95
C LEU A 57 -17.37 -4.16 -0.51
N LYS A 58 -16.36 -3.96 -1.37
CA LYS A 58 -16.41 -4.45 -2.74
C LYS A 58 -16.41 -5.97 -2.81
N ALA A 59 -15.50 -6.62 -2.08
CA ALA A 59 -15.42 -8.08 -2.04
C ALA A 59 -16.71 -8.70 -1.47
N ARG A 60 -17.30 -8.10 -0.40
CA ARG A 60 -18.60 -8.47 0.13
C ARG A 60 -19.69 -8.39 -0.94
N GLY A 61 -19.81 -7.26 -1.63
CA GLY A 61 -20.84 -7.07 -2.67
C GLY A 61 -20.74 -8.10 -3.80
N MET A 62 -19.52 -8.41 -4.25
CA MET A 62 -19.27 -9.45 -5.25
C MET A 62 -19.64 -10.85 -4.76
N TYR A 63 -19.36 -11.15 -3.48
CA TYR A 63 -19.70 -12.42 -2.87
C TYR A 63 -21.21 -12.57 -2.70
N TYR A 64 -21.89 -11.56 -2.12
CA TYR A 64 -23.34 -11.59 -1.88
C TYR A 64 -24.15 -11.59 -3.18
N GLN A 65 -23.61 -11.06 -4.27
CA GLN A 65 -24.26 -11.15 -5.58
C GLN A 65 -24.50 -12.61 -6.01
N GLN A 66 -23.66 -13.53 -5.56
CA GLN A 66 -23.65 -14.94 -5.95
C GLN A 66 -23.99 -15.88 -4.77
N LEU A 67 -24.29 -15.34 -3.60
CA LEU A 67 -24.59 -16.12 -2.40
C LEU A 67 -26.08 -16.51 -2.40
N ASP A 68 -26.35 -17.78 -2.68
CA ASP A 68 -27.68 -18.33 -2.56
C ASP A 68 -28.09 -18.42 -1.08
N GLY A 69 -29.36 -18.07 -0.77
CA GLY A 69 -29.89 -18.12 0.60
C GLY A 69 -29.57 -16.91 1.49
N ALA A 70 -28.80 -15.91 1.03
CA ALA A 70 -28.66 -14.66 1.77
C ALA A 70 -29.99 -13.90 1.86
N PRO A 71 -30.32 -13.27 3.01
CA PRO A 71 -31.48 -12.40 3.13
C PRO A 71 -31.48 -11.32 2.04
N ASP A 72 -32.63 -11.10 1.41
CA ASP A 72 -32.72 -10.17 0.27
C ASP A 72 -32.26 -8.75 0.59
N TRP A 73 -32.52 -8.26 1.80
CA TRP A 73 -32.09 -6.94 2.22
C TRP A 73 -30.57 -6.84 2.34
N GLN A 74 -29.91 -7.89 2.88
CA GLN A 74 -28.45 -7.93 2.98
C GLN A 74 -27.81 -8.01 1.60
N ARG A 75 -28.36 -8.84 0.71
CA ARG A 75 -27.89 -8.96 -0.67
C ARG A 75 -27.99 -7.60 -1.38
N ARG A 76 -29.16 -6.94 -1.31
CA ARG A 76 -29.34 -5.61 -1.92
C ARG A 76 -28.37 -4.58 -1.34
N MET A 77 -28.23 -4.54 -0.02
CA MET A 77 -27.33 -3.60 0.66
C MET A 77 -25.86 -3.83 0.26
N ALA A 78 -25.37 -5.07 0.29
CA ALA A 78 -24.01 -5.42 -0.08
C ALA A 78 -23.68 -5.01 -1.52
N ILE A 79 -24.58 -5.29 -2.47
CA ILE A 79 -24.41 -4.90 -3.88
C ILE A 79 -24.44 -3.39 -4.04
N GLN A 80 -25.35 -2.70 -3.34
CA GLN A 80 -25.44 -1.24 -3.36
C GLN A 80 -24.16 -0.61 -2.80
N GLN A 81 -23.67 -1.08 -1.66
CA GLN A 81 -22.43 -0.61 -1.05
C GLN A 81 -21.24 -0.76 -2.00
N TRP A 82 -21.12 -1.92 -2.67
CA TRP A 82 -20.09 -2.10 -3.69
C TRP A 82 -20.22 -1.12 -4.85
N LYS A 83 -21.41 -0.96 -5.42
CA LYS A 83 -21.65 -0.08 -6.60
C LYS A 83 -21.49 1.41 -6.29
N LEU A 84 -21.73 1.83 -5.04
CA LEU A 84 -21.50 3.20 -4.59
C LEU A 84 -20.01 3.53 -4.40
N LYS A 85 -19.14 2.52 -4.24
CA LYS A 85 -17.70 2.75 -4.10
C LYS A 85 -17.08 3.06 -5.45
N VAL A 86 -16.40 4.21 -5.51
CA VAL A 86 -15.73 4.65 -6.74
C VAL A 86 -14.66 3.63 -7.14
N THR A 87 -14.60 3.27 -8.41
CA THR A 87 -13.57 2.38 -8.96
C THR A 87 -12.41 3.23 -9.45
N VAL A 88 -11.28 3.18 -8.77
CA VAL A 88 -10.03 3.86 -9.15
C VAL A 88 -9.05 2.86 -9.76
N GLU A 89 -8.84 1.76 -9.06
CA GLU A 89 -8.01 0.63 -9.49
C GLU A 89 -8.89 -0.55 -9.92
N PRO A 90 -8.41 -1.41 -10.85
CA PRO A 90 -9.07 -2.67 -11.16
C PRO A 90 -9.25 -3.57 -9.93
N GLU A 91 -10.42 -4.13 -9.76
CA GLU A 91 -10.83 -4.88 -8.56
C GLU A 91 -10.29 -6.33 -8.55
N VAL A 92 -8.99 -6.51 -8.83
CA VAL A 92 -8.39 -7.85 -8.99
C VAL A 92 -8.29 -8.57 -7.65
N LEU A 93 -7.79 -7.90 -6.63
CA LEU A 93 -7.63 -8.48 -5.29
C LEU A 93 -9.01 -8.74 -4.66
N GLU A 94 -9.95 -7.82 -4.82
CA GLU A 94 -11.31 -7.95 -4.30
C GLU A 94 -12.04 -9.14 -4.93
N ARG A 95 -11.88 -9.37 -6.24
CA ARG A 95 -12.45 -10.54 -6.93
C ARG A 95 -11.84 -11.85 -6.45
N LEU A 96 -10.51 -11.87 -6.22
CA LEU A 96 -9.81 -13.04 -5.69
C LEU A 96 -10.31 -13.38 -4.27
N VAL A 97 -10.48 -12.36 -3.42
CA VAL A 97 -11.01 -12.51 -2.06
C VAL A 97 -12.48 -12.96 -2.11
N ALA A 98 -13.31 -12.32 -2.91
CA ALA A 98 -14.72 -12.69 -3.08
C ALA A 98 -14.90 -14.13 -3.60
N PHE A 99 -14.02 -14.57 -4.50
CA PHE A 99 -14.00 -15.98 -4.95
C PHE A 99 -13.68 -16.93 -3.79
N THR A 100 -12.72 -16.58 -2.94
CA THR A 100 -12.34 -17.41 -1.79
C THR A 100 -13.45 -17.46 -0.72
N TYR A 101 -14.23 -16.39 -0.57
CA TYR A 101 -15.37 -16.36 0.34
C TYR A 101 -16.42 -17.43 0.04
N ARG A 102 -16.48 -17.96 -1.18
CA ARG A 102 -17.36 -19.10 -1.51
C ARG A 102 -17.01 -20.37 -0.72
N PHE A 103 -15.77 -20.49 -0.26
CA PHE A 103 -15.27 -21.67 0.47
C PHE A 103 -15.14 -21.41 1.97
N THR A 104 -14.83 -20.16 2.35
CA THR A 104 -14.55 -19.80 3.74
C THR A 104 -15.70 -19.08 4.43
N GLY A 105 -16.72 -18.67 3.67
CA GLY A 105 -17.62 -17.61 4.10
C GLY A 105 -16.90 -16.24 4.05
N GLU A 106 -17.60 -15.18 4.39
CA GLU A 106 -17.04 -13.83 4.48
C GLU A 106 -16.07 -13.73 5.66
N GLN A 107 -14.78 -13.67 5.37
CA GLN A 107 -13.71 -13.64 6.37
C GLN A 107 -12.64 -12.60 5.99
N LEU A 108 -12.53 -11.53 6.76
CA LEU A 108 -11.59 -10.44 6.50
C LEU A 108 -10.12 -10.87 6.47
N TRP A 109 -9.75 -11.92 7.21
CA TRP A 109 -8.39 -12.46 7.23
C TRP A 109 -7.93 -13.05 5.88
N VAL A 110 -8.83 -13.41 4.98
CA VAL A 110 -8.49 -13.95 3.65
C VAL A 110 -7.63 -12.98 2.86
N SER A 111 -8.00 -11.70 2.86
CA SER A 111 -7.24 -10.65 2.17
C SER A 111 -5.82 -10.48 2.74
N ARG A 112 -5.67 -10.60 4.08
CA ARG A 112 -4.37 -10.52 4.76
C ARG A 112 -3.42 -11.64 4.32
N ILE A 113 -3.95 -12.85 4.11
CA ILE A 113 -3.15 -13.97 3.59
C ILE A 113 -2.67 -13.67 2.17
N TYR A 114 -3.55 -13.25 1.25
CA TYR A 114 -3.17 -12.94 -0.12
C TYR A 114 -2.11 -11.84 -0.18
N SER A 115 -2.33 -10.73 0.52
CA SER A 115 -1.39 -9.60 0.55
C SER A 115 -0.03 -10.03 1.12
N SER A 116 -0.01 -10.83 2.19
CA SER A 116 1.22 -11.38 2.77
C SER A 116 1.97 -12.29 1.80
N LEU A 117 1.27 -13.17 1.09
CA LEU A 117 1.88 -14.07 0.11
C LEU A 117 2.46 -13.31 -1.09
N PHE A 118 1.78 -12.27 -1.57
CA PHE A 118 2.31 -11.41 -2.63
C PHE A 118 3.58 -10.69 -2.17
N TRP A 119 3.60 -10.17 -0.95
CA TRP A 119 4.79 -9.52 -0.43
C TRP A 119 5.97 -10.49 -0.29
N LEU A 120 5.75 -11.70 0.22
CA LEU A 120 6.79 -12.72 0.29
C LEU A 120 7.32 -13.10 -1.10
N ALA A 121 6.44 -13.30 -2.07
CA ALA A 121 6.84 -13.56 -3.45
C ALA A 121 7.67 -12.40 -4.02
N GLY A 122 7.29 -11.15 -3.74
CA GLY A 122 8.11 -9.97 -4.05
C GLY A 122 9.50 -10.04 -3.41
N GLY A 123 9.59 -10.46 -2.16
CA GLY A 123 10.87 -10.68 -1.45
C GLY A 123 11.78 -11.70 -2.13
N ILE A 124 11.21 -12.76 -2.72
CA ILE A 124 11.98 -13.73 -3.53
C ILE A 124 12.59 -13.04 -4.75
N PHE A 125 11.80 -12.24 -5.48
CA PHE A 125 12.31 -11.53 -6.67
C PHE A 125 13.32 -10.46 -6.29
N LEU A 126 13.15 -9.76 -5.17
CA LEU A 126 14.13 -8.82 -4.64
C LEU A 126 15.46 -9.53 -4.31
N TYR A 127 15.40 -10.68 -3.62
CA TYR A 127 16.58 -11.50 -3.34
C TYR A 127 17.31 -11.92 -4.63
N LEU A 128 16.57 -12.45 -5.61
CA LEU A 128 17.14 -12.89 -6.89
C LEU A 128 17.77 -11.74 -7.67
N LEU A 129 17.12 -10.58 -7.69
CA LEU A 129 17.63 -9.37 -8.33
C LEU A 129 18.89 -8.87 -7.63
N THR A 130 18.85 -8.72 -6.29
CA THR A 130 19.99 -8.21 -5.51
C THR A 130 21.20 -9.14 -5.61
N LYS A 131 20.98 -10.46 -5.61
CA LYS A 131 22.03 -11.45 -5.86
C LYS A 131 22.71 -11.24 -7.21
N SER A 132 21.98 -10.88 -8.24
CA SER A 132 22.50 -10.62 -9.59
C SER A 132 23.21 -9.27 -9.70
N LEU A 133 22.73 -8.25 -8.94
CA LEU A 133 23.25 -6.89 -8.94
C LEU A 133 24.51 -6.75 -8.08
N ILE A 134 24.54 -7.37 -6.90
CA ILE A 134 25.51 -7.11 -5.83
C ILE A 134 26.19 -8.41 -5.38
N SER A 135 25.54 -9.19 -4.49
CA SER A 135 26.08 -10.43 -3.92
C SER A 135 24.99 -11.26 -3.23
N ILE A 136 25.32 -12.48 -2.82
CA ILE A 136 24.42 -13.34 -2.03
C ILE A 136 24.21 -12.74 -0.64
N ASP A 137 25.26 -12.27 0.03
CA ASP A 137 25.15 -11.73 1.39
C ASP A 137 24.36 -10.41 1.41
N GLY A 138 24.61 -9.51 0.44
CA GLY A 138 23.81 -8.32 0.24
C GLY A 138 22.34 -8.61 -0.05
N ALA A 139 22.07 -9.71 -0.81
CA ALA A 139 20.71 -10.14 -1.12
C ALA A 139 19.94 -10.65 0.11
N VAL A 140 20.62 -11.36 1.02
CA VAL A 140 20.02 -11.81 2.30
C VAL A 140 19.64 -10.61 3.15
N ILE A 141 20.51 -9.60 3.26
CA ILE A 141 20.22 -8.38 4.04
C ILE A 141 19.11 -7.56 3.40
N ALA A 142 19.12 -7.37 2.08
CA ALA A 142 18.04 -6.67 1.38
C ALA A 142 16.69 -7.35 1.56
N ALA A 143 16.65 -8.69 1.49
CA ALA A 143 15.45 -9.47 1.74
C ALA A 143 15.01 -9.37 3.22
N ALA A 144 15.95 -9.42 4.17
CA ALA A 144 15.64 -9.24 5.59
C ALA A 144 15.05 -7.86 5.87
N PHE A 145 15.66 -6.80 5.33
CA PHE A 145 15.13 -5.44 5.43
C PHE A 145 13.70 -5.34 4.88
N TYR A 146 13.47 -5.84 3.67
CA TYR A 146 12.16 -5.81 3.01
C TYR A 146 11.09 -6.60 3.79
N LEU A 147 11.47 -7.74 4.37
CA LEU A 147 10.53 -8.61 5.08
C LEU A 147 10.23 -8.13 6.51
N PHE A 148 11.17 -7.45 7.19
CA PHE A 148 11.05 -7.14 8.62
C PHE A 148 11.09 -5.64 8.95
N LEU A 149 11.07 -4.75 7.96
CA LEU A 149 10.80 -3.35 8.24
C LEU A 149 9.42 -3.24 8.90
N PRO A 150 9.29 -2.65 10.12
CA PRO A 150 8.02 -2.65 10.87
C PRO A 150 6.83 -2.16 10.03
N TYR A 151 6.99 -1.01 9.40
CA TYR A 151 5.99 -0.47 8.48
C TYR A 151 5.61 -1.44 7.35
N ALA A 152 6.61 -2.11 6.74
CA ALA A 152 6.36 -3.06 5.66
C ALA A 152 5.58 -4.29 6.13
N VAL A 153 5.75 -4.72 7.38
CA VAL A 153 5.01 -5.86 7.93
C VAL A 153 3.52 -5.51 8.01
N THR A 154 3.17 -4.36 8.56
CA THR A 154 1.77 -3.91 8.69
C THR A 154 1.14 -3.62 7.33
N ALA A 155 1.83 -2.84 6.49
CA ALA A 155 1.33 -2.47 5.17
C ALA A 155 1.13 -3.67 4.23
N SER A 156 2.01 -4.67 4.30
CA SER A 156 1.96 -5.83 3.40
C SER A 156 0.90 -6.88 3.76
N ARG A 157 0.24 -6.75 4.90
CA ARG A 157 -0.91 -7.58 5.28
C ARG A 157 -2.26 -6.88 5.05
N SER A 158 -2.25 -5.64 4.60
CA SER A 158 -3.46 -4.86 4.40
C SER A 158 -4.26 -5.28 3.16
N PHE A 159 -5.57 -5.09 3.21
CA PHE A 159 -6.47 -5.32 2.07
C PHE A 159 -6.38 -4.15 1.08
N GLN A 160 -5.26 -4.08 0.39
CA GLN A 160 -4.96 -3.04 -0.61
C GLN A 160 -4.25 -3.67 -1.81
N PRO A 161 -4.30 -3.07 -3.01
CA PRO A 161 -3.65 -3.60 -4.20
C PRO A 161 -2.11 -3.48 -4.17
N ASP A 162 -1.57 -2.69 -3.24
CA ASP A 162 -0.15 -2.33 -3.18
C ASP A 162 0.80 -3.53 -3.01
N PRO A 163 0.56 -4.53 -2.15
CA PRO A 163 1.43 -5.70 -2.05
C PRO A 163 1.53 -6.50 -3.36
N LEU A 164 0.42 -6.65 -4.08
CA LEU A 164 0.39 -7.31 -5.39
C LEU A 164 1.13 -6.48 -6.44
N MET A 165 0.94 -5.18 -6.45
CA MET A 165 1.64 -4.26 -7.36
C MET A 165 3.15 -4.31 -7.13
N VAL A 166 3.64 -4.22 -5.88
CA VAL A 166 5.08 -4.27 -5.54
C VAL A 166 5.69 -5.61 -5.94
N MET A 167 4.98 -6.73 -5.72
CA MET A 167 5.42 -8.05 -6.19
C MET A 167 5.64 -8.07 -7.71
N LEU A 168 4.68 -7.57 -8.48
CA LEU A 168 4.74 -7.55 -9.94
C LEU A 168 5.85 -6.60 -10.44
N VAL A 169 6.06 -5.47 -9.79
CA VAL A 169 7.18 -4.54 -10.08
C VAL A 169 8.52 -5.23 -9.84
N LEU A 170 8.67 -5.98 -8.75
CA LEU A 170 9.90 -6.72 -8.44
C LEU A 170 10.14 -7.86 -9.42
N LEU A 171 9.10 -8.60 -9.81
CA LEU A 171 9.18 -9.60 -10.87
C LEU A 171 9.59 -8.95 -12.21
N PHE A 172 9.03 -7.79 -12.55
CA PHE A 172 9.41 -7.02 -13.71
C PHE A 172 10.90 -6.61 -13.65
N TRP A 173 11.37 -6.03 -12.54
CA TRP A 173 12.76 -5.61 -12.40
C TRP A 173 13.75 -6.77 -12.54
N TRP A 174 13.43 -7.91 -11.93
CA TRP A 174 14.23 -9.11 -12.07
C TRP A 174 14.23 -9.64 -13.51
N SER A 175 13.09 -9.66 -14.17
CA SER A 175 12.93 -10.14 -15.54
C SER A 175 13.63 -9.25 -16.56
N ILE A 176 13.45 -7.92 -16.49
CA ILE A 176 14.07 -6.98 -17.43
C ILE A 176 15.59 -6.94 -17.24
N TYR A 177 16.09 -7.13 -16.01
CA TYR A 177 17.51 -7.23 -15.74
C TYR A 177 18.14 -8.45 -16.41
N HIS A 178 17.45 -9.58 -16.43
CA HIS A 178 17.90 -10.79 -17.15
C HIS A 178 17.70 -10.68 -18.66
N TRP A 179 16.63 -10.03 -19.10
CA TRP A 179 16.43 -9.74 -20.52
C TRP A 179 17.58 -8.93 -21.11
N ARG A 180 18.08 -7.95 -20.37
CA ARG A 180 19.24 -7.14 -20.75
C ARG A 180 20.47 -8.00 -21.12
N ASP A 181 20.76 -9.04 -20.33
CA ASP A 181 21.94 -9.88 -20.54
C ASP A 181 21.72 -10.94 -21.63
N ARG A 182 20.49 -11.40 -21.79
CA ARG A 182 20.09 -12.45 -22.74
C ARG A 182 18.70 -12.16 -23.31
N PRO A 183 18.61 -11.23 -24.28
CA PRO A 183 17.32 -10.90 -24.89
C PRO A 183 16.67 -12.12 -25.55
N SER A 184 15.53 -12.56 -25.02
CA SER A 184 14.74 -13.67 -25.54
C SER A 184 13.25 -13.34 -25.45
N TRP A 185 12.43 -14.02 -26.25
CA TRP A 185 10.97 -13.85 -26.20
C TRP A 185 10.39 -14.29 -24.84
N GLY A 186 10.96 -15.33 -24.20
CA GLY A 186 10.52 -15.75 -22.85
C GLY A 186 10.68 -14.63 -21.82
N TRP A 187 11.85 -13.98 -21.78
CA TRP A 187 12.07 -12.82 -20.92
C TRP A 187 11.24 -11.59 -21.34
N THR A 188 11.00 -11.41 -22.65
CA THR A 188 10.14 -10.33 -23.17
C THR A 188 8.71 -10.47 -22.65
N VAL A 189 8.14 -11.67 -22.76
CA VAL A 189 6.78 -11.97 -22.31
C VAL A 189 6.68 -11.85 -20.78
N LEU A 190 7.62 -12.42 -20.04
CA LEU A 190 7.61 -12.36 -18.58
C LEU A 190 7.71 -10.92 -18.05
N ALA A 191 8.66 -10.14 -18.57
CA ALA A 191 8.81 -8.74 -18.20
C ALA A 191 7.63 -7.90 -18.68
N GLY A 192 7.18 -8.08 -19.92
CA GLY A 192 6.04 -7.35 -20.46
C GLY A 192 4.76 -7.60 -19.68
N ILE A 193 4.43 -8.86 -19.40
CA ILE A 193 3.22 -9.20 -18.63
C ILE A 193 3.33 -8.71 -17.19
N SER A 194 4.45 -8.95 -16.50
CA SER A 194 4.60 -8.51 -15.10
C SER A 194 4.57 -6.99 -14.97
N GLY A 195 5.24 -6.25 -15.86
CA GLY A 195 5.17 -4.79 -15.90
C GLY A 195 3.77 -4.27 -16.24
N GLY A 196 3.13 -4.86 -17.26
CA GLY A 196 1.79 -4.49 -17.68
C GLY A 196 0.73 -4.76 -16.61
N MET A 197 0.82 -5.91 -15.94
CA MET A 197 -0.07 -6.22 -14.82
C MET A 197 0.19 -5.32 -13.61
N ALA A 198 1.44 -4.96 -13.32
CA ALA A 198 1.74 -3.99 -12.26
C ALA A 198 1.06 -2.64 -12.52
N ILE A 199 1.17 -2.11 -13.75
CA ILE A 199 0.52 -0.87 -14.17
C ILE A 199 -1.02 -1.02 -14.16
N PHE A 200 -1.55 -2.16 -14.59
CA PHE A 200 -2.98 -2.44 -14.56
C PHE A 200 -3.52 -2.46 -13.14
N ILE A 201 -2.86 -3.13 -12.19
CA ILE A 201 -3.26 -3.18 -10.77
C ILE A 201 -3.25 -1.80 -10.15
N LYS A 202 -2.21 -1.00 -10.45
CA LYS A 202 -2.11 0.37 -9.95
C LYS A 202 -1.30 1.23 -10.92
N LEU A 203 -1.92 2.23 -11.50
CA LEU A 203 -1.31 3.06 -12.55
C LEU A 203 0.00 3.72 -12.13
N THR A 204 0.18 3.97 -10.83
CA THR A 204 1.42 4.52 -10.28
C THR A 204 2.64 3.63 -10.52
N ALA A 205 2.46 2.32 -10.74
CA ALA A 205 3.53 1.39 -11.09
C ALA A 205 4.24 1.76 -12.41
N PHE A 206 3.60 2.57 -13.26
CA PHE A 206 4.19 3.06 -14.52
C PHE A 206 5.58 3.70 -14.30
N PHE A 207 5.74 4.50 -13.26
CA PHE A 207 7.02 5.13 -12.95
C PHE A 207 8.12 4.11 -12.63
N PHE A 208 7.80 3.10 -11.84
CA PHE A 208 8.74 2.06 -11.41
C PHE A 208 9.06 1.06 -12.52
N VAL A 209 8.07 0.72 -13.34
CA VAL A 209 8.27 -0.10 -14.54
C VAL A 209 9.15 0.63 -15.55
N THR A 210 8.84 1.89 -15.83
CA THR A 210 9.63 2.71 -16.76
C THR A 210 11.05 2.94 -16.23
N GLY A 211 11.21 3.30 -14.94
CA GLY A 211 12.52 3.47 -14.31
C GLY A 211 13.37 2.20 -14.36
N GLY A 212 12.77 1.04 -14.08
CA GLY A 212 13.44 -0.25 -14.18
C GLY A 212 13.87 -0.58 -15.63
N ALA A 213 12.99 -0.32 -16.60
CA ALA A 213 13.32 -0.50 -18.03
C ALA A 213 14.46 0.43 -18.46
N MET A 214 14.38 1.72 -18.15
CA MET A 214 15.42 2.69 -18.47
C MET A 214 16.77 2.31 -17.84
N GLY A 215 16.79 1.98 -16.55
CA GLY A 215 18.00 1.59 -15.85
C GLY A 215 18.64 0.31 -16.38
N ALA A 216 17.84 -0.66 -16.80
CA ALA A 216 18.34 -1.90 -17.40
C ALA A 216 18.84 -1.72 -18.84
N LEU A 217 18.14 -0.93 -19.65
CA LEU A 217 18.35 -0.89 -21.10
C LEU A 217 19.30 0.21 -21.54
N LEU A 218 19.11 1.47 -21.07
CA LEU A 218 19.87 2.61 -21.55
C LEU A 218 21.34 2.59 -21.11
N GLY A 219 21.65 1.94 -19.99
CA GLY A 219 23.04 1.72 -19.56
C GLY A 219 23.79 0.64 -20.36
N THR A 220 23.09 -0.10 -21.24
CA THR A 220 23.65 -1.26 -21.96
C THR A 220 23.53 -1.12 -23.49
N TYR A 221 22.44 -0.59 -23.98
CA TYR A 221 22.13 -0.51 -25.41
C TYR A 221 22.04 0.93 -25.88
N LYS A 222 22.39 1.16 -27.15
CA LYS A 222 22.10 2.43 -27.81
C LYS A 222 20.62 2.52 -28.15
N VAL A 223 20.03 3.69 -28.03
CA VAL A 223 18.60 3.94 -28.34
C VAL A 223 18.20 3.44 -29.73
N LYS A 224 19.09 3.66 -30.74
CA LYS A 224 18.86 3.19 -32.12
C LYS A 224 18.69 1.68 -32.22
N ASP A 225 19.43 0.91 -31.42
CA ASP A 225 19.37 -0.56 -31.42
C ASP A 225 18.10 -1.05 -30.70
N LEU A 226 17.69 -0.36 -29.64
CA LEU A 226 16.44 -0.64 -28.93
C LEU A 226 15.22 -0.43 -29.82
N VAL A 227 15.13 0.70 -30.54
CA VAL A 227 14.01 1.01 -31.42
C VAL A 227 13.87 0.00 -32.57
N ARG A 228 14.98 -0.59 -33.04
CA ARG A 228 14.98 -1.60 -34.10
C ARG A 228 14.72 -3.01 -33.61
N ASN A 229 14.71 -3.25 -32.32
CA ASN A 229 14.54 -4.61 -31.76
C ASN A 229 13.05 -4.92 -31.57
N PRO A 230 12.47 -5.93 -32.26
CA PRO A 230 11.06 -6.27 -32.15
C PRO A 230 10.67 -6.73 -30.76
N ARG A 231 11.62 -7.27 -29.96
CA ARG A 231 11.37 -7.66 -28.58
C ARG A 231 11.12 -6.46 -27.66
N VAL A 232 11.73 -5.30 -27.95
CA VAL A 232 11.46 -4.05 -27.23
C VAL A 232 10.04 -3.58 -27.47
N TRP A 233 9.56 -3.67 -28.71
CA TRP A 233 8.16 -3.37 -29.03
C TRP A 233 7.20 -4.34 -28.35
N GLY A 234 7.57 -5.63 -28.27
CA GLY A 234 6.82 -6.62 -27.48
C GLY A 234 6.76 -6.25 -25.98
N LEU A 235 7.87 -5.79 -25.38
CA LEU A 235 7.91 -5.30 -24.00
C LEU A 235 7.00 -4.08 -23.81
N ILE A 236 7.06 -3.10 -24.70
CA ILE A 236 6.24 -1.89 -24.63
C ILE A 236 4.76 -2.25 -24.76
N THR A 237 4.40 -3.05 -25.78
CA THR A 237 3.01 -3.46 -25.99
C THR A 237 2.44 -4.19 -24.79
N LEU A 238 3.10 -5.25 -24.32
CA LEU A 238 2.64 -6.03 -23.16
C LEU A 238 2.67 -5.22 -21.87
N GLY A 239 3.64 -4.31 -21.71
CA GLY A 239 3.83 -3.51 -20.51
C GLY A 239 2.89 -2.31 -20.41
N VAL A 240 2.45 -1.74 -21.54
CA VAL A 240 1.63 -0.52 -21.53
C VAL A 240 0.15 -0.81 -21.82
N MET A 241 -0.14 -1.74 -22.75
CA MET A 241 -1.51 -1.99 -23.22
C MET A 241 -2.54 -2.27 -22.14
N PRO A 242 -2.28 -3.11 -21.11
CA PRO A 242 -3.29 -3.39 -20.09
C PRO A 242 -3.74 -2.13 -19.34
N GLY A 243 -2.77 -1.30 -18.91
CA GLY A 243 -3.05 -0.03 -18.25
C GLY A 243 -3.68 0.99 -19.16
N ALA A 244 -3.20 1.10 -20.41
CA ALA A 244 -3.74 2.04 -21.41
C ALA A 244 -5.20 1.71 -21.76
N ILE A 245 -5.54 0.44 -21.97
CA ILE A 245 -6.92 0.01 -22.24
C ILE A 245 -7.82 0.38 -21.04
N TYR A 246 -7.37 0.13 -19.82
CA TYR A 246 -8.12 0.48 -18.62
C TYR A 246 -8.39 1.97 -18.51
N VAL A 247 -7.38 2.81 -18.76
CA VAL A 247 -7.49 4.28 -18.71
C VAL A 247 -8.41 4.78 -19.82
N VAL A 248 -8.20 4.33 -21.05
CA VAL A 248 -9.03 4.74 -22.20
C VAL A 248 -10.49 4.34 -21.98
N TYR A 249 -10.74 3.11 -21.55
CA TYR A 249 -12.09 2.66 -21.22
C TYR A 249 -12.69 3.47 -20.07
N GLY A 250 -11.94 3.69 -19.00
CA GLY A 250 -12.40 4.38 -17.79
C GLY A 250 -12.66 5.87 -17.98
N ILE A 251 -11.96 6.53 -18.92
CA ILE A 251 -12.15 7.96 -19.21
C ILE A 251 -13.19 8.15 -20.32
N PHE A 252 -13.01 7.50 -21.47
CA PHE A 252 -13.74 7.83 -22.68
C PHE A 252 -14.99 6.96 -22.92
N VAL A 253 -15.06 5.75 -22.33
CA VAL A 253 -16.19 4.85 -22.55
C VAL A 253 -17.15 4.86 -21.36
N SER A 254 -16.64 4.64 -20.15
CA SER A 254 -17.47 4.51 -18.93
C SER A 254 -17.50 5.77 -18.06
N GLY A 255 -16.55 6.70 -18.22
CA GLY A 255 -16.48 7.96 -17.50
C GLY A 255 -16.08 7.86 -16.01
N PHE A 256 -15.91 6.66 -15.45
CA PHE A 256 -15.67 6.50 -14.01
C PHE A 256 -14.30 7.05 -13.54
N LEU A 257 -13.30 7.13 -14.43
CA LEU A 257 -11.99 7.69 -14.12
C LEU A 257 -11.90 9.20 -14.31
N THR A 258 -12.82 9.83 -15.02
CA THR A 258 -12.72 11.26 -15.38
C THR A 258 -12.55 12.17 -14.17
N LYS A 259 -13.33 11.93 -13.10
CA LYS A 259 -13.23 12.70 -11.85
C LYS A 259 -11.97 12.38 -11.03
N GLN A 260 -11.34 11.24 -11.29
CA GLN A 260 -10.19 10.76 -10.53
C GLN A 260 -8.85 11.29 -11.04
N PHE A 261 -8.77 11.68 -12.32
CA PHE A 261 -7.56 12.26 -12.90
C PHE A 261 -7.43 13.77 -12.66
N GLY A 262 -8.56 14.46 -12.48
CA GLY A 262 -8.56 15.88 -12.14
C GLY A 262 -8.10 16.14 -10.70
N GLY A 263 -7.12 17.05 -10.52
CA GLY A 263 -6.70 17.51 -9.18
C GLY A 263 -5.80 16.53 -8.42
N ARG A 264 -4.90 15.84 -9.10
CA ARG A 264 -3.85 15.00 -8.48
C ARG A 264 -2.45 15.59 -8.55
N PHE A 265 -2.28 16.63 -9.35
CA PHE A 265 -1.04 17.37 -9.51
C PHE A 265 -1.29 18.84 -9.19
N PHE A 266 -0.59 19.36 -8.19
CA PHE A 266 -0.70 20.72 -7.69
C PHE A 266 0.66 21.44 -7.82
N PRO A 267 0.97 22.05 -8.98
CA PRO A 267 2.29 22.63 -9.22
C PRO A 267 2.74 23.65 -8.15
N ALA A 268 1.78 24.30 -7.48
CA ALA A 268 2.06 25.25 -6.39
C ALA A 268 2.78 24.58 -5.20
N LEU A 269 2.52 23.29 -4.94
CA LEU A 269 3.21 22.56 -3.87
C LEU A 269 4.70 22.36 -4.16
N LEU A 270 5.10 22.31 -5.43
CA LEU A 270 6.51 22.09 -5.80
C LEU A 270 7.42 23.25 -5.42
N ILE A 271 6.86 24.44 -5.19
CA ILE A 271 7.60 25.62 -4.73
C ILE A 271 7.42 25.87 -3.22
N ASP A 272 6.59 25.06 -2.54
CA ASP A 272 6.37 25.15 -1.09
C ASP A 272 7.40 24.26 -0.34
N PRO A 273 8.26 24.85 0.52
CA PRO A 273 9.16 24.05 1.35
C PRO A 273 8.45 23.05 2.29
N LEU A 274 7.21 23.35 2.71
CA LEU A 274 6.43 22.46 3.60
C LEU A 274 6.09 21.14 2.92
N PHE A 275 5.92 21.12 1.61
CA PHE A 275 5.75 19.90 0.82
C PHE A 275 6.95 18.94 1.01
N TYR A 276 8.18 19.44 0.88
CA TYR A 276 9.39 18.63 1.03
C TYR A 276 9.59 18.16 2.47
N LEU A 277 9.27 19.01 3.44
CA LEU A 277 9.30 18.64 4.87
C LEU A 277 8.27 17.54 5.17
N GLY A 278 7.06 17.65 4.67
CA GLY A 278 6.02 16.63 4.77
C GLY A 278 6.49 15.29 4.17
N TRP A 279 7.07 15.32 2.98
CA TRP A 279 7.62 14.12 2.32
C TRP A 279 8.74 13.49 3.14
N VAL A 280 9.71 14.29 3.63
CA VAL A 280 10.79 13.80 4.51
C VAL A 280 10.23 13.21 5.80
N ASN A 281 9.22 13.81 6.40
CA ASN A 281 8.55 13.28 7.61
C ASN A 281 7.91 11.91 7.33
N ILE A 282 7.21 11.76 6.20
CA ILE A 282 6.67 10.45 5.76
C ILE A 282 7.82 9.42 5.65
N LEU A 283 8.91 9.74 4.95
CA LEU A 283 10.04 8.83 4.80
C LEU A 283 10.70 8.47 6.13
N THR A 284 10.76 9.43 7.04
CA THR A 284 11.29 9.22 8.39
C THR A 284 10.40 8.27 9.20
N SER A 285 9.09 8.43 9.12
CA SER A 285 8.14 7.55 9.80
C SER A 285 8.14 6.12 9.24
N LEU A 286 8.35 5.97 7.93
CA LEU A 286 8.40 4.66 7.29
C LEU A 286 9.60 3.82 7.73
N MET A 287 10.80 4.39 7.70
CA MET A 287 12.04 3.62 7.85
C MET A 287 13.17 4.33 8.61
N GLY A 288 12.99 5.60 8.97
CA GLY A 288 13.98 6.40 9.66
C GLY A 288 15.05 7.01 8.74
N LEU A 289 15.52 8.21 9.09
CA LEU A 289 16.54 8.94 8.31
C LEU A 289 17.87 8.20 8.22
N LEU A 290 18.25 7.47 9.29
CA LEU A 290 19.50 6.70 9.30
C LEU A 290 19.52 5.64 8.19
N ILE A 291 18.43 4.90 7.99
CA ILE A 291 18.34 3.87 6.96
C ILE A 291 18.42 4.51 5.56
N LEU A 292 17.74 5.62 5.35
CA LEU A 292 17.81 6.37 4.08
C LEU A 292 19.23 6.86 3.80
N PHE A 293 19.90 7.41 4.80
CA PHE A 293 21.28 7.87 4.71
C PHE A 293 22.25 6.72 4.41
N LEU A 294 22.13 5.59 5.11
CA LEU A 294 22.92 4.38 4.85
C LEU A 294 22.67 3.82 3.44
N GLY A 295 21.42 3.85 2.97
CA GLY A 295 21.08 3.51 1.59
C GLY A 295 21.78 4.43 0.58
N GLY A 296 21.78 5.73 0.83
CA GLY A 296 22.52 6.72 0.03
C GLY A 296 24.03 6.45 0.00
N ILE A 297 24.63 6.17 1.15
CA ILE A 297 26.04 5.76 1.25
C ILE A 297 26.30 4.48 0.47
N GLY A 298 25.40 3.50 0.53
CA GLY A 298 25.53 2.22 -0.17
C GLY A 298 25.71 2.37 -1.68
N LEU A 299 25.12 3.41 -2.30
CA LEU A 299 25.26 3.67 -3.74
C LEU A 299 26.72 3.91 -4.17
N PHE A 300 27.55 4.46 -3.31
CA PHE A 300 28.97 4.71 -3.60
C PHE A 300 29.78 3.41 -3.66
N PHE A 301 29.32 2.36 -2.98
CA PHE A 301 30.01 1.07 -2.93
C PHE A 301 29.58 0.10 -4.05
N ILE A 302 28.66 0.50 -4.94
CA ILE A 302 28.27 -0.32 -6.09
C ILE A 302 29.43 -0.38 -7.09
N ARG A 303 30.01 -1.57 -7.26
CA ARG A 303 31.18 -1.79 -8.13
C ARG A 303 30.83 -1.75 -9.62
N SER A 304 29.68 -2.31 -9.99
CA SER A 304 29.22 -2.39 -11.38
C SER A 304 28.54 -1.08 -11.80
N LYS A 305 29.03 -0.46 -12.88
CA LYS A 305 28.38 0.73 -13.47
C LYS A 305 26.94 0.46 -13.86
N THR A 306 26.64 -0.72 -14.40
CA THR A 306 25.29 -1.11 -14.82
C THR A 306 24.36 -1.27 -13.62
N SER A 307 24.83 -1.93 -12.54
CA SER A 307 24.03 -2.05 -11.30
C SER A 307 23.78 -0.68 -10.67
N ARG A 308 24.78 0.22 -10.69
CA ARG A 308 24.62 1.59 -10.20
C ARG A 308 23.60 2.36 -11.01
N SER A 309 23.70 2.32 -12.34
CA SER A 309 22.74 2.97 -13.25
C SER A 309 21.33 2.46 -13.00
N PHE A 310 21.15 1.15 -12.82
CA PHE A 310 19.86 0.54 -12.55
C PHE A 310 19.24 1.08 -11.25
N ILE A 311 19.96 1.05 -10.14
CA ILE A 311 19.44 1.51 -8.84
C ILE A 311 19.19 3.01 -8.84
N LEU A 312 20.08 3.82 -9.45
CA LEU A 312 19.89 5.27 -9.59
C LEU A 312 18.65 5.60 -10.44
N SER A 313 18.38 4.81 -11.49
CA SER A 313 17.17 4.99 -12.31
C SER A 313 15.89 4.69 -11.52
N LEU A 314 15.92 3.71 -10.61
CA LEU A 314 14.79 3.42 -9.73
C LEU A 314 14.56 4.55 -8.72
N LEU A 315 15.62 5.09 -8.13
CA LEU A 315 15.54 6.26 -7.24
C LEU A 315 15.04 7.49 -7.98
N GLY A 316 15.54 7.74 -9.19
CA GLY A 316 15.07 8.81 -10.06
C GLY A 316 13.57 8.66 -10.38
N ALA A 317 13.14 7.44 -10.68
CA ALA A 317 11.72 7.13 -10.92
C ALA A 317 10.85 7.42 -9.68
N TYR A 318 11.34 7.10 -8.48
CA TYR A 318 10.65 7.42 -7.24
C TYR A 318 10.56 8.94 -7.01
N ILE A 319 11.62 9.69 -7.30
CA ILE A 319 11.60 11.16 -7.21
C ILE A 319 10.58 11.75 -8.19
N VAL A 320 10.63 11.34 -9.46
CA VAL A 320 9.67 11.81 -10.48
C VAL A 320 8.23 11.45 -10.10
N TYR A 321 8.02 10.24 -9.59
CA TYR A 321 6.73 9.81 -9.06
C TYR A 321 6.24 10.71 -7.92
N GLY A 322 7.10 11.02 -6.95
CA GLY A 322 6.75 11.89 -5.82
C GLY A 322 6.43 13.32 -6.24
N LEU A 323 7.21 13.88 -7.19
CA LEU A 323 6.95 15.20 -7.76
C LEU A 323 5.66 15.25 -8.60
N PHE A 324 5.25 14.13 -9.20
CA PHE A 324 4.00 14.05 -9.96
C PHE A 324 2.77 13.87 -9.05
N PHE A 325 2.89 13.08 -7.98
CA PHE A 325 1.84 12.89 -6.98
C PHE A 325 2.14 13.70 -5.71
N ASP A 326 2.43 14.98 -5.87
CA ASP A 326 2.93 15.91 -4.87
C ASP A 326 2.12 15.89 -3.55
N TYR A 327 0.82 16.14 -3.60
CA TYR A 327 -0.04 16.08 -2.41
C TYR A 327 -0.03 14.69 -1.76
N HIS A 328 -0.12 13.63 -2.57
CA HIS A 328 -0.28 12.28 -2.04
C HIS A 328 1.01 11.74 -1.41
N ILE A 329 2.17 12.05 -1.98
CA ILE A 329 3.46 11.56 -1.46
C ILE A 329 3.83 12.19 -0.11
N SER A 330 3.36 13.42 0.15
CA SER A 330 3.61 14.16 1.39
C SER A 330 2.53 13.96 2.46
N SER A 331 1.39 13.31 2.12
CA SER A 331 0.26 13.11 3.03
C SER A 331 -0.15 11.65 3.22
N HIS A 332 0.25 10.74 2.33
CA HIS A 332 -0.15 9.33 2.36
C HIS A 332 1.07 8.42 2.28
N ASP A 333 1.46 7.85 3.37
CA ASP A 333 2.68 7.04 3.54
C ASP A 333 2.72 5.80 2.63
N TYR A 334 1.57 5.13 2.37
CA TYR A 334 1.52 3.93 1.50
C TYR A 334 1.90 4.21 0.03
N TYR A 335 1.92 5.48 -0.41
CA TYR A 335 2.49 5.83 -1.71
C TYR A 335 3.99 5.53 -1.78
N SER A 336 4.67 5.49 -0.66
CA SER A 336 6.11 5.19 -0.57
C SER A 336 6.45 3.70 -0.43
N LEU A 337 5.46 2.78 -0.47
CA LEU A 337 5.72 1.32 -0.43
C LEU A 337 6.72 0.83 -1.48
N PRO A 338 6.69 1.30 -2.76
CA PRO A 338 7.68 0.91 -3.75
C PRO A 338 9.12 1.37 -3.46
N LEU A 339 9.31 2.34 -2.56
CA LEU A 339 10.64 2.78 -2.14
C LEU A 339 11.35 1.73 -1.28
N ILE A 340 10.61 0.94 -0.52
CA ILE A 340 11.18 -0.05 0.41
C ILE A 340 12.13 -1.02 -0.30
N PRO A 341 11.75 -1.71 -1.39
CA PRO A 341 12.70 -2.55 -2.13
C PRO A 341 13.84 -1.76 -2.77
N ILE A 342 13.64 -0.51 -3.18
CA ILE A 342 14.71 0.34 -3.73
C ILE A 342 15.77 0.64 -2.66
N VAL A 343 15.33 0.97 -1.45
CA VAL A 343 16.24 1.17 -0.31
C VAL A 343 16.95 -0.13 0.06
N GLY A 344 16.24 -1.27 0.04
CA GLY A 344 16.87 -2.58 0.22
C GLY A 344 17.99 -2.87 -0.77
N LEU A 345 17.78 -2.56 -2.06
CA LEU A 345 18.80 -2.63 -3.10
C LEU A 345 19.98 -1.68 -2.84
N SER A 346 19.70 -0.49 -2.33
CA SER A 346 20.70 0.53 -2.05
C SER A 346 21.55 0.21 -0.80
N LEU A 347 20.97 -0.45 0.20
CA LEU A 347 21.67 -0.91 1.41
C LEU A 347 22.59 -2.11 1.12
N ALA A 348 22.23 -2.96 0.16
CA ALA A 348 22.93 -4.22 -0.10
C ALA A 348 24.45 -4.07 -0.35
N PRO A 349 24.96 -3.08 -1.10
CA PRO A 349 26.39 -2.91 -1.32
C PRO A 349 27.17 -2.55 -0.04
N LEU A 350 26.59 -1.71 0.82
CA LEU A 350 27.17 -1.36 2.11
C LEU A 350 27.19 -2.59 3.04
N ALA A 351 26.08 -3.32 3.10
CA ALA A 351 25.98 -4.55 3.86
C ALA A 351 27.01 -5.59 3.38
N ASP A 352 27.18 -5.76 2.06
CA ASP A 352 28.18 -6.66 1.49
C ASP A 352 29.61 -6.28 1.94
N LEU A 353 29.93 -4.98 1.93
CA LEU A 353 31.23 -4.47 2.39
C LEU A 353 31.47 -4.81 3.86
N VAL A 354 30.49 -4.53 4.73
CA VAL A 354 30.56 -4.85 6.18
C VAL A 354 30.73 -6.34 6.40
N ILE A 355 29.99 -7.17 5.70
CA ILE A 355 30.03 -8.63 5.82
C ILE A 355 31.39 -9.19 5.34
N ILE A 356 31.94 -8.65 4.26
CA ILE A 356 33.29 -9.03 3.80
C ILE A 356 34.33 -8.74 4.89
N HIS A 357 34.26 -7.57 5.51
CA HIS A 357 35.15 -7.21 6.61
C HIS A 357 34.96 -8.12 7.83
N LEU A 358 33.73 -8.35 8.27
CA LEU A 358 33.40 -9.27 9.36
C LEU A 358 33.94 -10.69 9.07
N ARG A 359 33.84 -11.16 7.83
CA ARG A 359 34.40 -12.45 7.42
C ARG A 359 35.91 -12.49 7.57
N GLN A 360 36.60 -11.44 7.20
CA GLN A 360 38.07 -11.34 7.34
C GLN A 360 38.49 -11.38 8.82
N VAL A 361 37.87 -10.55 9.65
CA VAL A 361 38.16 -10.46 11.09
C VAL A 361 37.85 -11.77 11.82
N THR A 362 36.76 -12.45 11.45
CA THR A 362 36.33 -13.69 12.10
C THR A 362 36.92 -14.96 11.49
N ARG A 363 37.78 -14.84 10.44
CA ARG A 363 38.27 -15.97 9.66
C ARG A 363 38.88 -17.09 10.50
N ASN A 364 39.72 -16.70 11.44
CA ASN A 364 40.50 -17.63 12.28
C ASN A 364 39.90 -17.83 13.67
N ASN A 365 38.75 -17.23 13.96
CA ASN A 365 38.10 -17.34 15.27
C ASN A 365 36.63 -17.77 15.09
N LEU A 366 36.39 -19.09 15.29
CA LEU A 366 35.05 -19.68 15.17
C LEU A 366 34.09 -19.11 16.21
N ALA A 367 34.57 -18.90 17.47
CA ALA A 367 33.72 -18.37 18.54
C ALA A 367 33.22 -16.94 18.20
N LEU A 368 34.15 -16.07 17.73
CA LEU A 368 33.79 -14.72 17.31
C LEU A 368 32.81 -14.75 16.12
N ARG A 369 32.99 -15.64 15.17
CA ARG A 369 32.06 -15.80 14.03
C ARG A 369 30.66 -16.22 14.47
N LEU A 370 30.59 -17.16 15.41
CA LEU A 370 29.32 -17.58 16.00
C LEU A 370 28.68 -16.46 16.79
N ALA A 371 29.45 -15.75 17.62
CA ALA A 371 28.97 -14.61 18.38
C ALA A 371 28.36 -13.52 17.47
N VAL A 372 29.03 -13.14 16.39
CA VAL A 372 28.47 -12.18 15.40
C VAL A 372 27.16 -12.66 14.82
N LYS A 373 27.06 -13.94 14.44
CA LYS A 373 25.79 -14.49 13.92
C LYS A 373 24.69 -14.49 14.97
N VAL A 374 25.00 -14.86 16.21
CA VAL A 374 24.04 -14.84 17.32
C VAL A 374 23.54 -13.42 17.57
N ILE A 375 24.42 -12.42 17.54
CA ILE A 375 24.04 -11.00 17.68
C ILE A 375 23.11 -10.59 16.52
N MET A 376 23.42 -10.93 15.29
CA MET A 376 22.58 -10.58 14.13
C MET A 376 21.20 -11.25 14.20
N PHE A 377 21.13 -12.54 14.54
CA PHE A 377 19.86 -13.23 14.71
C PHE A 377 19.09 -12.73 15.95
N GLY A 378 19.80 -12.41 17.04
CA GLY A 378 19.20 -11.78 18.22
C GLY A 378 18.59 -10.42 17.92
N ALA A 379 19.28 -9.58 17.16
CA ALA A 379 18.75 -8.29 16.71
C ALA A 379 17.48 -8.47 15.85
N LEU A 380 17.49 -9.42 14.92
CA LEU A 380 16.31 -9.75 14.10
C LEU A 380 15.16 -10.25 15.00
N PHE A 381 15.44 -11.10 15.97
CA PHE A 381 14.42 -11.59 16.91
C PHE A 381 13.81 -10.45 17.74
N VAL A 382 14.64 -9.54 18.28
CA VAL A 382 14.16 -8.36 19.02
C VAL A 382 13.29 -7.48 18.13
N LEU A 383 13.68 -7.28 16.88
CA LEU A 383 12.88 -6.53 15.91
C LEU A 383 11.51 -7.18 15.68
N ILE A 384 11.47 -8.49 15.43
CA ILE A 384 10.22 -9.24 15.23
C ILE A 384 9.35 -9.19 16.50
N TRP A 385 9.98 -9.28 17.69
CA TRP A 385 9.28 -9.19 18.96
C TRP A 385 8.63 -7.83 19.17
N ASN A 386 9.32 -6.75 18.83
CA ASN A 386 8.78 -5.39 18.91
C ASN A 386 7.60 -5.23 17.94
N ILE A 387 7.74 -5.65 16.68
CA ILE A 387 6.64 -5.62 15.70
C ILE A 387 5.41 -6.38 16.25
N ARG A 388 5.63 -7.57 16.83
CA ARG A 388 4.55 -8.34 17.44
C ARG A 388 3.89 -7.57 18.59
N ASN A 389 4.68 -6.90 19.44
CA ASN A 389 4.13 -6.11 20.54
C ASN A 389 3.31 -4.94 20.03
N ASP A 390 3.81 -4.22 19.02
CA ASP A 390 3.08 -3.11 18.40
C ASP A 390 1.73 -3.56 17.81
N MET A 391 1.67 -4.75 17.21
CA MET A 391 0.41 -5.32 16.70
C MET A 391 -0.59 -5.68 17.81
N LYS A 392 -0.14 -5.79 19.06
CA LYS A 392 -0.98 -6.10 20.23
C LYS A 392 -1.45 -4.87 20.99
N THR A 393 -0.96 -3.70 20.70
CA THR A 393 -1.28 -2.48 21.47
C THR A 393 -2.74 -2.13 21.39
N THR A 394 -3.42 -2.45 20.28
CA THR A 394 -4.84 -2.20 20.09
C THR A 394 -5.52 -3.47 19.60
N ASP A 395 -6.58 -3.88 20.30
CA ASP A 395 -7.49 -4.94 19.86
C ASP A 395 -8.73 -4.28 19.23
N TYR A 396 -8.91 -4.48 17.94
CA TYR A 396 -10.02 -3.87 17.19
C TYR A 396 -11.27 -4.75 17.15
N ARG A 397 -11.27 -5.97 17.65
CA ARG A 397 -12.43 -6.91 17.61
C ARG A 397 -13.71 -6.33 18.20
N PRO A 398 -13.70 -5.53 19.30
CA PRO A 398 -14.90 -4.92 19.84
C PRO A 398 -15.61 -3.93 18.89
N GLU A 399 -14.88 -3.34 17.94
CA GLU A 399 -15.44 -2.38 16.99
C GLU A 399 -16.59 -2.98 16.15
N ALA A 400 -16.51 -4.25 15.79
CA ALA A 400 -17.58 -4.91 15.03
C ALA A 400 -18.93 -4.87 15.76
N ALA A 401 -18.95 -5.16 17.05
CA ALA A 401 -20.17 -5.15 17.86
C ALA A 401 -20.69 -3.73 18.06
N ARG A 402 -19.80 -2.75 18.31
CA ARG A 402 -20.14 -1.33 18.45
C ARG A 402 -20.86 -0.80 17.20
N TRP A 403 -20.27 -1.00 16.03
CA TRP A 403 -20.87 -0.51 14.77
C TRP A 403 -22.13 -1.28 14.37
N SER A 404 -22.22 -2.57 14.68
CA SER A 404 -23.44 -3.35 14.49
C SER A 404 -24.58 -2.80 15.36
N GLY A 405 -24.30 -2.43 16.61
CA GLY A 405 -25.28 -1.80 17.50
C GLY A 405 -25.79 -0.45 16.97
N ILE A 406 -24.88 0.42 16.49
CA ILE A 406 -25.26 1.71 15.89
C ILE A 406 -26.11 1.49 14.64
N GLY A 407 -25.76 0.54 13.78
CA GLY A 407 -26.54 0.21 12.58
C GLY A 407 -27.96 -0.31 12.91
N ALA A 408 -28.08 -1.12 13.96
CA ALA A 408 -29.38 -1.61 14.43
C ALA A 408 -30.28 -0.47 14.97
N LEU A 409 -29.70 0.50 15.70
CA LEU A 409 -30.42 1.70 16.16
C LEU A 409 -30.95 2.55 15.00
N LEU A 410 -30.20 2.63 13.90
CA LEU A 410 -30.56 3.37 12.68
C LEU A 410 -31.52 2.59 11.76
N GLY A 411 -31.77 1.29 12.05
CA GLY A 411 -32.71 0.46 11.30
C GLY A 411 -32.22 0.05 9.91
N HIS A 412 -30.93 0.20 9.59
CA HIS A 412 -30.23 -0.18 8.35
C HIS A 412 -30.67 0.56 7.06
N GLN A 413 -31.87 1.13 7.01
CA GLN A 413 -32.43 1.74 5.79
C GLN A 413 -32.69 3.24 5.90
N ALA A 414 -32.62 3.81 7.10
CA ALA A 414 -32.82 5.24 7.27
C ALA A 414 -31.72 6.04 6.52
N PRO A 415 -32.08 7.13 5.87
CA PRO A 415 -31.09 8.02 5.29
C PRO A 415 -30.33 8.75 6.42
N VAL A 416 -29.03 8.59 6.45
CA VAL A 416 -28.14 9.08 7.51
C VAL A 416 -27.01 9.91 6.91
N ILE A 417 -26.76 11.07 7.50
CA ILE A 417 -25.53 11.83 7.31
C ILE A 417 -24.64 11.65 8.55
N ALA A 418 -23.34 11.52 8.39
CA ALA A 418 -22.45 11.20 9.51
C ALA A 418 -21.11 11.95 9.46
N LEU A 419 -20.73 12.48 10.62
CA LEU A 419 -19.36 12.87 10.95
C LEU A 419 -18.73 11.72 11.73
N THR A 420 -18.01 10.85 11.01
CA THR A 420 -17.64 9.53 11.53
C THR A 420 -16.27 9.06 11.02
N GLU A 421 -15.72 8.05 11.69
CA GLU A 421 -14.46 7.41 11.32
C GLU A 421 -14.55 6.78 9.93
N ASP A 422 -13.41 6.78 9.23
CA ASP A 422 -13.15 6.08 7.97
C ASP A 422 -14.22 6.35 6.90
N TYR A 423 -14.72 7.60 6.86
CA TYR A 423 -15.74 8.03 5.89
C TYR A 423 -16.93 7.08 5.86
N GLY A 424 -17.42 6.68 7.05
CA GLY A 424 -18.58 5.81 7.21
C GLY A 424 -18.35 4.35 6.82
N SER A 425 -17.12 3.95 6.47
CA SER A 425 -16.85 2.60 6.00
C SER A 425 -17.01 1.56 7.10
N ARG A 426 -16.75 1.88 8.38
CA ARG A 426 -17.01 1.00 9.53
C ARG A 426 -18.51 0.75 9.69
N LEU A 427 -19.31 1.81 9.67
CA LEU A 427 -20.77 1.69 9.78
C LEU A 427 -21.35 0.94 8.57
N ALA A 428 -20.84 1.20 7.36
CA ALA A 428 -21.26 0.47 6.17
C ALA A 428 -20.93 -1.02 6.28
N TYR A 429 -19.75 -1.38 6.80
CA TYR A 429 -19.32 -2.77 6.85
C TYR A 429 -20.02 -3.55 7.99
N TRP A 430 -19.90 -3.11 9.24
CA TRP A 430 -20.44 -3.84 10.38
C TRP A 430 -21.86 -3.43 10.74
N GLY A 431 -22.22 -2.16 10.54
CA GLY A 431 -23.57 -1.66 10.81
C GLY A 431 -24.57 -1.90 9.68
N TRP A 432 -24.13 -2.38 8.50
CA TRP A 432 -24.99 -2.56 7.34
C TRP A 432 -25.83 -1.31 7.02
N GLN A 433 -25.22 -0.14 7.15
CA GLN A 433 -25.86 1.15 6.98
C GLN A 433 -25.12 2.01 5.97
N ASN A 434 -25.80 2.49 4.93
CA ASN A 434 -25.25 3.52 4.04
C ASN A 434 -25.36 4.89 4.68
N THR A 435 -24.35 5.73 4.48
CA THR A 435 -24.32 7.09 5.01
C THR A 435 -23.84 8.09 3.96
N SER A 436 -24.43 9.27 3.96
CA SER A 436 -23.81 10.47 3.43
C SER A 436 -22.74 10.94 4.41
N ILE A 437 -21.61 11.44 3.92
CA ILE A 437 -20.48 11.80 4.79
C ILE A 437 -20.44 13.32 4.95
N TRP A 438 -20.49 13.77 6.20
CA TRP A 438 -20.13 15.14 6.53
C TRP A 438 -18.60 15.26 6.51
N PRO A 439 -18.03 16.28 5.83
CA PRO A 439 -16.59 16.43 5.73
C PRO A 439 -15.93 16.73 7.08
N THR A 440 -14.73 16.19 7.28
CA THR A 440 -13.89 16.54 8.43
C THR A 440 -13.34 17.96 8.30
N HIS A 441 -12.80 18.51 9.37
CA HIS A 441 -12.14 19.83 9.31
C HIS A 441 -10.98 19.83 8.29
N ALA A 442 -10.20 18.76 8.25
CA ALA A 442 -9.11 18.60 7.29
C ALA A 442 -9.61 18.56 5.83
N ASP A 443 -10.75 17.89 5.56
CA ASP A 443 -11.35 17.89 4.22
C ASP A 443 -11.82 19.29 3.81
N LEU A 444 -12.45 20.03 4.73
CA LEU A 444 -12.89 21.42 4.49
C LEU A 444 -11.70 22.32 4.17
N GLN A 445 -10.63 22.20 4.95
CA GLN A 445 -9.39 22.95 4.72
C GLN A 445 -8.74 22.59 3.37
N TYR A 446 -8.64 21.31 3.04
CA TYR A 446 -8.15 20.84 1.74
C TYR A 446 -8.94 21.44 0.58
N HIS A 447 -10.27 21.44 0.67
CA HIS A 447 -11.12 22.01 -0.38
C HIS A 447 -10.97 23.52 -0.49
N ALA A 448 -10.81 24.24 0.63
CA ALA A 448 -10.61 25.69 0.63
C ALA A 448 -9.24 26.08 0.05
N GLU A 449 -8.15 25.46 0.52
CA GLU A 449 -6.79 25.84 0.19
C GLU A 449 -6.36 25.37 -1.21
N LEU A 450 -6.62 24.10 -1.55
CA LEU A 450 -6.12 23.53 -2.80
C LEU A 450 -7.13 23.59 -3.95
N ARG A 451 -8.43 23.73 -3.66
CA ARG A 451 -9.48 23.76 -4.68
C ARG A 451 -10.25 25.10 -4.73
N GLY A 452 -9.91 26.05 -3.89
CA GLY A 452 -10.52 27.38 -3.86
C GLY A 452 -12.02 27.36 -3.53
N ALA A 453 -12.51 26.31 -2.83
CA ALA A 453 -13.91 26.19 -2.47
C ALA A 453 -14.27 27.22 -1.39
N LYS A 454 -15.31 28.03 -1.63
CA LYS A 454 -15.87 28.90 -0.59
C LYS A 454 -16.63 28.06 0.41
N GLN A 455 -16.35 28.25 1.70
CA GLN A 455 -17.08 27.60 2.77
C GLN A 455 -18.32 28.43 3.09
N ASP A 456 -19.49 27.95 2.67
CA ASP A 456 -20.79 28.44 3.08
C ASP A 456 -21.46 27.33 3.90
N PHE A 457 -21.33 27.41 5.20
CA PHE A 457 -21.76 26.39 6.13
C PHE A 457 -23.26 26.11 6.05
N GLU A 458 -24.10 27.17 6.08
CA GLU A 458 -25.56 27.01 6.08
C GLU A 458 -26.06 26.36 4.80
N ASN A 459 -25.59 26.80 3.65
CA ASN A 459 -25.94 26.21 2.37
C ASN A 459 -25.44 24.76 2.27
N MET A 460 -24.24 24.47 2.79
CA MET A 460 -23.70 23.12 2.84
C MET A 460 -24.55 22.23 3.75
N PHE A 461 -24.92 22.69 4.94
CA PHE A 461 -25.75 21.94 5.88
C PHE A 461 -27.14 21.66 5.30
N GLU A 462 -27.84 22.69 4.83
CA GLU A 462 -29.16 22.54 4.23
C GLU A 462 -29.15 21.57 3.03
N LYS A 463 -28.14 21.64 2.19
CA LYS A 463 -28.02 20.77 1.03
C LYS A 463 -27.72 19.31 1.41
N GLN A 464 -26.84 19.07 2.39
CA GLN A 464 -26.41 17.73 2.76
C GLN A 464 -27.37 17.06 3.76
N ALA A 465 -27.98 17.82 4.64
CA ALA A 465 -28.96 17.31 5.59
C ALA A 465 -30.38 17.14 5.00
N ARG A 466 -30.63 17.75 3.82
CA ARG A 466 -31.89 17.55 3.09
C ARG A 466 -32.11 16.06 2.84
N ASP A 467 -33.32 15.59 3.11
CA ASP A 467 -33.72 14.18 2.93
C ASP A 467 -32.97 13.16 3.82
N GLN A 468 -32.25 13.63 4.86
CA GLN A 468 -31.66 12.78 5.88
C GLN A 468 -32.56 12.69 7.11
N ALA A 469 -32.71 11.50 7.65
CA ALA A 469 -33.50 11.27 8.86
C ALA A 469 -32.67 11.53 10.13
N PHE A 470 -31.38 11.17 10.08
CA PHE A 470 -30.49 11.26 11.24
C PHE A 470 -29.17 11.89 10.89
N PHE A 471 -28.59 12.59 11.90
CA PHE A 471 -27.20 13.01 11.88
C PHE A 471 -26.42 12.21 12.94
N LEU A 472 -25.51 11.37 12.51
CA LEU A 472 -24.64 10.58 13.39
C LEU A 472 -23.30 11.29 13.60
N VAL A 473 -22.90 11.44 14.85
CA VAL A 473 -21.56 11.90 15.24
C VAL A 473 -20.88 10.78 16.04
N THR A 474 -19.73 10.31 15.58
CA THR A 474 -18.87 9.39 16.34
C THR A 474 -17.48 9.98 16.59
N LYS A 475 -17.13 11.06 15.90
CA LYS A 475 -15.92 11.86 16.08
C LYS A 475 -16.25 13.14 16.82
N SER A 476 -16.32 13.08 18.15
CA SER A 476 -16.64 14.24 18.99
C SER A 476 -15.56 15.33 18.93
N ASP A 477 -14.29 14.95 18.83
CA ASP A 477 -13.17 15.86 18.62
C ASP A 477 -13.29 16.65 17.31
N GLU A 478 -13.66 16.00 16.22
CA GLU A 478 -13.93 16.65 14.94
C GLU A 478 -15.14 17.60 14.99
N LEU A 479 -16.17 17.26 15.77
CA LEU A 479 -17.30 18.14 16.00
C LEU A 479 -16.88 19.41 16.75
N ASP A 480 -15.94 19.29 17.70
CA ASP A 480 -15.40 20.41 18.46
C ASP A 480 -14.61 21.40 17.57
N TYR A 481 -13.95 20.90 16.52
CA TYR A 481 -13.30 21.73 15.50
C TYR A 481 -14.29 22.42 14.53
N GLN A 482 -15.59 22.08 14.60
CA GLN A 482 -16.64 22.63 13.74
C GLN A 482 -17.76 23.28 14.59
N PRO A 483 -17.51 24.43 15.22
CA PRO A 483 -18.43 25.06 16.19
C PRO A 483 -19.83 25.37 15.60
N PHE A 484 -19.90 25.80 14.34
CA PHE A 484 -21.19 26.03 13.68
C PHE A 484 -22.02 24.75 13.52
N LEU A 485 -21.40 23.64 13.18
CA LEU A 485 -22.07 22.33 13.11
C LEU A 485 -22.54 21.90 14.49
N LYS A 486 -21.68 22.01 15.49
CA LYS A 486 -22.00 21.67 16.88
C LYS A 486 -23.18 22.47 17.39
N GLU A 487 -23.17 23.78 17.24
CA GLU A 487 -24.27 24.66 17.63
C GLU A 487 -25.56 24.28 16.89
N ARG A 488 -25.50 24.14 15.55
CA ARG A 488 -26.66 23.79 14.72
C ARG A 488 -27.33 22.48 15.13
N LEU A 489 -26.53 21.46 15.48
CA LEU A 489 -27.07 20.17 15.90
C LEU A 489 -27.70 20.22 17.28
N TYR A 490 -27.01 20.80 18.27
CA TYR A 490 -27.51 20.84 19.66
C TYR A 490 -28.66 21.80 19.90
N THR A 491 -28.71 22.92 19.18
CA THR A 491 -29.80 23.90 19.32
C THR A 491 -30.95 23.62 18.36
N GLY A 492 -30.67 22.91 17.25
CA GLY A 492 -31.65 22.74 16.18
C GLY A 492 -32.42 21.42 16.23
N TYR A 493 -31.87 20.36 16.87
CA TYR A 493 -32.46 19.03 16.76
C TYR A 493 -32.45 18.25 18.07
N SER A 494 -33.45 17.37 18.25
CA SER A 494 -33.51 16.47 19.40
C SER A 494 -32.49 15.32 19.27
N ILE A 495 -31.93 14.88 20.41
CA ILE A 495 -31.09 13.69 20.46
C ILE A 495 -32.00 12.46 20.38
N TYR A 496 -31.82 11.65 19.34
CA TYR A 496 -32.51 10.37 19.18
C TYR A 496 -31.94 9.27 20.06
N ALA A 497 -30.59 9.14 20.06
CA ALA A 497 -29.87 8.21 20.91
C ALA A 497 -28.46 8.72 21.18
N GLN A 498 -27.95 8.38 22.37
CA GLN A 498 -26.57 8.70 22.77
C GLN A 498 -25.98 7.51 23.52
N GLY A 499 -24.71 7.23 23.28
CA GLY A 499 -23.97 6.17 23.95
C GLY A 499 -22.48 6.45 23.99
N ASP A 500 -21.71 5.44 24.36
CA ASP A 500 -20.27 5.57 24.42
C ASP A 500 -19.69 5.80 23.00
N GLY A 501 -19.11 6.98 22.82
CA GLY A 501 -18.48 7.41 21.57
C GLY A 501 -19.44 7.64 20.40
N TYR A 502 -20.73 7.87 20.59
CA TYR A 502 -21.64 8.32 19.54
C TYR A 502 -22.80 9.15 20.05
N ILE A 503 -23.31 10.04 19.19
CA ILE A 503 -24.57 10.79 19.36
C ILE A 503 -25.31 10.73 18.02
N ILE A 504 -26.63 10.49 18.07
CA ILE A 504 -27.53 10.51 16.92
C ILE A 504 -28.56 11.60 17.14
N PHE A 505 -28.63 12.57 16.23
CA PHE A 505 -29.65 13.60 16.22
C PHE A 505 -30.77 13.24 15.25
N ASP A 506 -32.03 13.48 15.64
CA ASP A 506 -33.21 13.26 14.80
C ASP A 506 -33.49 14.53 13.97
N LEU A 507 -33.15 14.49 12.69
CA LEU A 507 -33.34 15.65 11.79
C LEU A 507 -34.80 15.89 11.43
N ASN A 508 -35.71 14.93 11.70
CA ASN A 508 -37.15 15.10 11.51
C ASN A 508 -37.83 15.77 12.70
N ARG A 509 -37.12 16.01 13.82
CA ARG A 509 -37.63 16.64 15.03
C ARG A 509 -36.84 17.89 15.41
N PRO A 510 -37.02 18.99 14.70
CA PRO A 510 -36.34 20.26 15.02
C PRO A 510 -36.84 20.80 16.37
N LEU A 511 -35.88 21.31 17.21
CA LEU A 511 -36.13 21.90 18.52
C LEU A 511 -36.65 23.33 18.34
N GLY A 512 -37.72 23.66 17.89
CA GLY A 512 -38.21 25.00 17.65
C GLY A 512 -39.49 25.08 16.80
N ALA A 513 -39.85 23.96 16.20
CA ALA A 513 -41.18 23.80 15.66
C ALA A 513 -42.09 23.52 16.85
N GLY A 514 -42.69 24.58 17.40
CA GLY A 514 -43.47 24.55 18.62
C GLY A 514 -44.36 23.34 18.76
N GLN A 515 -44.30 22.72 19.94
CA GLN A 515 -45.44 21.92 20.35
C GLN A 515 -46.65 22.84 20.41
N PRO A 516 -47.78 22.47 19.77
CA PRO A 516 -49.02 23.19 19.89
C PRO A 516 -49.56 23.20 21.30
#